data_98838a791789aafc6347956f96fdb046
#
_entry.id   98838a791789aafc6347956f96fdb046
#
_cell.length_a   1.000
_cell.length_b   1.000
_cell.length_c   1.000
_cell.angle_alpha   90.00
_cell.angle_beta   90.00
_cell.angle_gamma   90.00
#
_symmetry.space_group_name_H-M   'P 1'
#
loop_
_entity.id
_entity.type
_entity.pdbx_description
1 polymer ?
#
loop_
_entity_poly.entity_id
_entity_poly.type
_entity_poly.pdbx_seq_one_letter_code
_entity_poly.pdbx_strand_id
1 'polypeptide(L)'
;MTTQTFLDLGVTARLVASLAERGIIEPTPIQAATLPDALAGHDVCGRAPTGSGKTLAFGLALALRAEQGASRHPSAMVLVPTRELASQVQRELALVWQSSPRRVLAIYGGVGYGGQQASLSRGVDVVVATPGRALDLVERRALDLSSVGLVVVDEADRMADMGFLPAVRKLVDATAPARQTLLYSATLDGEVDALVRRYQRSPRRHEVVVPEADQGEVAHLYCEAERPQRVGLTAGLIAAHGRTIVFCRTRHGVDRVTRQLGQLGVAAVPIHGSRSQAQRERALSAFSAGGADALVATDVAARGIHVDDVACVVHFDLATDAKDYVHRSGRTGRAGADGVVVSLVASAERTGLRALERGLGLRIERTGDPAGGAAGQVATVGVRPGGAPTTPAGRPVRPQPVGGEPASGNAPRPAVAGTPSRRLSRSGRPGGSAGAGRRGRSGRP
;
A
#
# COMPACT_ATOMS: atom_id res chain seq x y z
N MET A 1 31.90 -1.40 15.11
CA MET A 1 30.85 -2.44 14.92
C MET A 1 31.10 -3.05 13.56
N THR A 2 31.34 -4.34 13.47
CA THR A 2 31.53 -5.06 12.20
C THR A 2 30.21 -5.00 11.42
N THR A 3 30.22 -4.36 10.26
CA THR A 3 29.03 -4.28 9.38
C THR A 3 28.73 -5.70 8.90
N GLN A 4 27.54 -6.22 9.22
CA GLN A 4 27.09 -7.52 8.73
C GLN A 4 26.96 -7.48 7.20
N THR A 5 27.50 -8.48 6.51
CA THR A 5 27.34 -8.61 5.05
C THR A 5 26.12 -9.46 4.71
N PHE A 6 25.66 -9.43 3.46
CA PHE A 6 24.59 -10.32 2.99
C PHE A 6 24.96 -11.81 3.13
N LEU A 7 26.25 -12.17 3.03
CA LEU A 7 26.72 -13.54 3.27
C LEU A 7 26.51 -13.95 4.72
N ASP A 8 26.82 -13.07 5.67
CA ASP A 8 26.62 -13.32 7.12
C ASP A 8 25.13 -13.50 7.46
N LEU A 9 24.24 -12.90 6.67
CA LEU A 9 22.79 -13.03 6.80
C LEU A 9 22.22 -14.30 6.13
N GLY A 10 23.06 -15.15 5.53
CA GLY A 10 22.64 -16.40 4.89
C GLY A 10 22.25 -16.27 3.43
N VAL A 11 22.54 -15.14 2.78
CA VAL A 11 22.35 -14.96 1.32
C VAL A 11 23.46 -15.66 0.57
N THR A 12 23.14 -16.42 -0.48
CA THR A 12 24.12 -17.17 -1.24
C THR A 12 25.09 -16.25 -2.00
N ALA A 13 26.35 -16.68 -2.18
CA ALA A 13 27.39 -15.92 -2.87
C ALA A 13 26.96 -15.47 -4.28
N ARG A 14 26.18 -16.29 -4.99
CA ARG A 14 25.62 -15.97 -6.31
C ARG A 14 24.69 -14.75 -6.28
N LEU A 15 23.79 -14.69 -5.29
CA LEU A 15 22.87 -13.55 -5.13
C LEU A 15 23.65 -12.31 -4.68
N VAL A 16 24.62 -12.47 -3.77
CA VAL A 16 25.49 -11.37 -3.33
C VAL A 16 26.26 -10.76 -4.51
N ALA A 17 26.81 -11.57 -5.41
CA ALA A 17 27.46 -11.08 -6.62
C ALA A 17 26.48 -10.28 -7.51
N SER A 18 25.25 -10.78 -7.72
CA SER A 18 24.22 -10.07 -8.48
C SER A 18 23.78 -8.75 -7.82
N LEU A 19 23.79 -8.67 -6.49
CA LEU A 19 23.53 -7.42 -5.78
C LEU A 19 24.67 -6.42 -5.95
N ALA A 20 25.92 -6.90 -5.87
CA ALA A 20 27.11 -6.07 -6.03
C ALA A 20 27.20 -5.43 -7.43
N GLU A 21 26.81 -6.16 -8.49
CA GLU A 21 26.70 -5.62 -9.86
C GLU A 21 25.73 -4.44 -9.95
N ARG A 22 24.79 -4.34 -9.00
CA ARG A 22 23.82 -3.24 -8.90
C ARG A 22 24.22 -2.15 -7.89
N GLY A 23 25.43 -2.23 -7.35
CA GLY A 23 25.93 -1.32 -6.32
C GLY A 23 25.32 -1.55 -4.92
N ILE A 24 24.64 -2.68 -4.71
CA ILE A 24 24.03 -3.02 -3.41
C ILE A 24 25.04 -3.90 -2.67
N ILE A 25 25.86 -3.28 -1.84
CA ILE A 25 26.97 -3.92 -1.15
C ILE A 25 26.62 -4.31 0.29
N GLU A 26 25.93 -3.42 0.99
CA GLU A 26 25.60 -3.58 2.40
C GLU A 26 24.08 -3.72 2.61
N PRO A 27 23.65 -4.57 3.55
CA PRO A 27 22.23 -4.68 3.87
C PRO A 27 21.76 -3.44 4.65
N THR A 28 20.57 -2.99 4.32
CA THR A 28 19.88 -1.95 5.11
C THR A 28 19.45 -2.52 6.48
N PRO A 29 19.18 -1.67 7.48
CA PRO A 29 18.78 -2.13 8.81
C PRO A 29 17.61 -3.12 8.82
N ILE A 30 16.58 -2.91 7.98
CA ILE A 30 15.44 -3.84 7.92
C ILE A 30 15.82 -5.17 7.26
N GLN A 31 16.74 -5.16 6.30
CA GLN A 31 17.26 -6.37 5.67
C GLN A 31 18.09 -7.16 6.66
N ALA A 32 19.02 -6.52 7.38
CA ALA A 32 19.84 -7.15 8.40
C ALA A 32 18.99 -7.76 9.52
N ALA A 33 17.94 -7.06 9.94
CA ALA A 33 17.06 -7.54 11.01
C ALA A 33 16.18 -8.72 10.59
N THR A 34 15.61 -8.69 9.37
CA THR A 34 14.55 -9.64 9.00
C THR A 34 15.01 -10.85 8.21
N LEU A 35 16.12 -10.75 7.45
CA LEU A 35 16.58 -11.85 6.59
C LEU A 35 16.90 -13.13 7.35
N PRO A 36 17.66 -13.12 8.47
CA PRO A 36 18.00 -14.38 9.17
C PRO A 36 16.76 -15.17 9.58
N ASP A 37 15.76 -14.52 10.18
CA ASP A 37 14.53 -15.17 10.60
C ASP A 37 13.68 -15.63 9.42
N ALA A 38 13.59 -14.81 8.35
CA ALA A 38 12.85 -15.16 7.15
C ALA A 38 13.48 -16.39 6.46
N LEU A 39 14.81 -16.49 6.39
CA LEU A 39 15.53 -17.62 5.82
C LEU A 39 15.46 -18.87 6.70
N ALA A 40 15.39 -18.71 8.01
CA ALA A 40 15.16 -19.81 8.94
C ALA A 40 13.73 -20.38 8.88
N GLY A 41 12.81 -19.72 8.17
CA GLY A 41 11.43 -20.19 8.01
C GLY A 41 10.46 -19.66 9.05
N HIS A 42 10.86 -18.71 9.87
CA HIS A 42 9.98 -18.06 10.82
C HIS A 42 9.05 -17.07 10.12
N ASP A 43 7.86 -16.90 10.67
CA ASP A 43 7.01 -15.78 10.30
C ASP A 43 7.67 -14.48 10.77
N VAL A 44 7.67 -13.46 9.92
CA VAL A 44 8.32 -12.18 10.19
C VAL A 44 7.31 -11.05 10.10
N CYS A 45 7.32 -10.20 11.12
CA CYS A 45 6.57 -8.94 11.13
C CYS A 45 7.58 -7.78 11.16
N GLY A 46 7.80 -7.14 10.00
CA GLY A 46 8.75 -6.03 9.83
C GLY A 46 8.04 -4.69 9.82
N ARG A 47 8.34 -3.82 10.80
CA ARG A 47 7.93 -2.41 10.80
C ARG A 47 9.08 -1.53 10.34
N ALA A 48 8.90 -0.86 9.22
CA ALA A 48 9.88 0.08 8.70
C ALA A 48 9.23 1.06 7.71
N PRO A 49 9.74 2.30 7.58
CA PRO A 49 9.21 3.28 6.65
C PRO A 49 9.33 2.84 5.19
N THR A 50 8.61 3.51 4.30
CA THR A 50 8.75 3.33 2.86
C THR A 50 10.16 3.75 2.41
N GLY A 51 10.79 2.98 1.51
CA GLY A 51 12.16 3.26 1.05
C GLY A 51 13.26 2.61 1.90
N SER A 52 12.93 1.91 3.00
CA SER A 52 13.92 1.26 3.88
C SER A 52 14.55 -0.03 3.31
N GLY A 53 14.16 -0.47 2.10
CA GLY A 53 14.69 -1.70 1.49
C GLY A 53 13.89 -2.97 1.78
N LYS A 54 12.64 -2.87 2.25
CA LYS A 54 11.75 -4.02 2.52
C LYS A 54 11.59 -4.96 1.32
N THR A 55 11.46 -4.40 0.12
CA THR A 55 11.28 -5.18 -1.12
C THR A 55 12.43 -6.14 -1.35
N LEU A 56 13.66 -5.69 -1.13
CA LEU A 56 14.83 -6.57 -1.26
C LEU A 56 14.90 -7.59 -0.12
N ALA A 57 14.50 -7.24 1.11
CA ALA A 57 14.46 -8.18 2.23
C ALA A 57 13.59 -9.40 1.90
N PHE A 58 12.30 -9.18 1.57
CA PHE A 58 11.45 -10.31 1.21
C PHE A 58 11.79 -10.91 -0.17
N GLY A 59 12.34 -10.13 -1.10
CA GLY A 59 12.79 -10.60 -2.40
C GLY A 59 13.90 -11.64 -2.30
N LEU A 60 14.88 -11.46 -1.42
CA LEU A 60 15.92 -12.43 -1.11
C LEU A 60 15.37 -13.67 -0.41
N ALA A 61 14.44 -13.49 0.54
CA ALA A 61 13.76 -14.62 1.18
C ALA A 61 12.99 -15.47 0.15
N LEU A 62 12.23 -14.84 -0.77
CA LEU A 62 11.55 -15.51 -1.87
C LEU A 62 12.53 -16.23 -2.80
N ALA A 63 13.67 -15.60 -3.14
CA ALA A 63 14.69 -16.20 -4.00
C ALA A 63 15.23 -17.52 -3.45
N LEU A 64 15.40 -17.60 -2.15
CA LEU A 64 16.03 -18.73 -1.48
C LEU A 64 15.03 -19.78 -0.99
N ARG A 65 13.79 -19.39 -0.72
CA ARG A 65 12.80 -20.27 -0.07
C ARG A 65 11.61 -20.66 -0.96
N ALA A 66 11.23 -19.82 -1.96
CA ALA A 66 10.13 -20.20 -2.83
C ALA A 66 10.51 -21.43 -3.67
N GLU A 67 9.60 -22.36 -3.81
CA GLU A 67 9.76 -23.55 -4.64
C GLU A 67 9.40 -23.27 -6.11
N GLN A 68 9.58 -24.25 -6.99
CA GLN A 68 9.12 -24.14 -8.37
C GLN A 68 7.61 -24.30 -8.43
N GLY A 69 6.92 -23.36 -9.04
CA GLY A 69 5.47 -23.39 -9.22
C GLY A 69 5.05 -24.24 -10.43
N ALA A 70 3.83 -24.78 -10.36
CA ALA A 70 3.21 -25.49 -11.45
C ALA A 70 2.22 -24.61 -12.23
N SER A 71 1.61 -25.16 -13.29
CA SER A 71 0.54 -24.48 -14.04
C SER A 71 -0.58 -24.06 -13.11
N ARG A 72 -0.87 -22.77 -13.05
CA ARG A 72 -1.88 -22.13 -12.17
C ARG A 72 -1.64 -22.23 -10.67
N HIS A 73 -0.59 -22.93 -10.23
CA HIS A 73 -0.25 -23.19 -8.83
C HIS A 73 1.11 -22.55 -8.50
N PRO A 74 1.19 -21.24 -8.19
CA PRO A 74 2.41 -20.64 -7.70
C PRO A 74 2.77 -21.20 -6.33
N SER A 75 4.07 -21.20 -6.01
CA SER A 75 4.57 -21.61 -4.70
C SER A 75 4.64 -20.46 -3.70
N ALA A 76 4.66 -19.22 -4.20
CA ALA A 76 4.68 -18.03 -3.35
C ALA A 76 3.79 -16.90 -3.91
N MET A 77 3.31 -16.05 -2.97
CA MET A 77 2.45 -14.91 -3.28
C MET A 77 2.92 -13.67 -2.53
N VAL A 78 2.99 -12.54 -3.24
CA VAL A 78 3.21 -11.20 -2.67
C VAL A 78 1.94 -10.38 -2.89
N LEU A 79 1.34 -9.88 -1.82
CA LEU A 79 0.19 -8.97 -1.86
C LEU A 79 0.65 -7.54 -1.66
N VAL A 80 0.24 -6.67 -2.56
CA VAL A 80 0.58 -5.24 -2.58
C VAL A 80 -0.64 -4.38 -2.89
N PRO A 81 -0.73 -3.13 -2.39
CA PRO A 81 -1.94 -2.31 -2.54
C PRO A 81 -2.20 -1.82 -3.96
N THR A 82 -1.16 -1.60 -4.77
CA THR A 82 -1.29 -0.90 -6.05
C THR A 82 -0.66 -1.65 -7.22
N ARG A 83 -1.13 -1.33 -8.44
CA ARG A 83 -0.63 -1.91 -9.69
C ARG A 83 0.82 -1.53 -9.94
N GLU A 84 1.15 -0.28 -9.63
CA GLU A 84 2.49 0.28 -9.78
C GLU A 84 3.48 -0.47 -8.91
N LEU A 85 3.12 -0.68 -7.64
CA LEU A 85 3.95 -1.46 -6.72
C LEU A 85 4.05 -2.92 -7.16
N ALA A 86 2.97 -3.53 -7.68
CA ALA A 86 3.03 -4.88 -8.23
C ALA A 86 4.02 -4.99 -9.40
N SER A 87 3.97 -4.05 -10.36
CA SER A 87 4.92 -3.99 -11.47
C SER A 87 6.35 -3.70 -11.00
N GLN A 88 6.52 -2.83 -9.99
CA GLN A 88 7.83 -2.51 -9.42
C GLN A 88 8.43 -3.72 -8.72
N VAL A 89 7.70 -4.37 -7.82
CA VAL A 89 8.16 -5.58 -7.12
C VAL A 89 8.48 -6.69 -8.11
N GLN A 90 7.65 -6.91 -9.15
CA GLN A 90 7.97 -7.89 -10.19
C GLN A 90 9.32 -7.58 -10.85
N ARG A 91 9.58 -6.33 -11.21
CA ARG A 91 10.88 -5.93 -11.83
C ARG A 91 12.06 -6.14 -10.89
N GLU A 92 11.90 -5.74 -9.62
CA GLU A 92 12.94 -5.93 -8.59
C GLU A 92 13.26 -7.41 -8.40
N LEU A 93 12.24 -8.26 -8.26
CA LEU A 93 12.43 -9.70 -8.13
C LEU A 93 13.09 -10.30 -9.38
N ALA A 94 12.69 -9.88 -10.58
CA ALA A 94 13.29 -10.33 -11.83
C ALA A 94 14.77 -9.95 -11.90
N LEU A 95 15.15 -8.77 -11.42
CA LEU A 95 16.56 -8.33 -11.37
C LEU A 95 17.37 -9.12 -10.33
N VAL A 96 16.81 -9.35 -9.13
CA VAL A 96 17.47 -10.17 -8.09
C VAL A 96 17.67 -11.62 -8.58
N TRP A 97 16.76 -12.11 -9.41
CA TRP A 97 16.74 -13.50 -9.86
C TRP A 97 17.29 -13.71 -11.28
N GLN A 98 18.02 -12.75 -11.88
CA GLN A 98 18.56 -12.86 -13.25
C GLN A 98 19.28 -14.18 -13.50
N SER A 99 19.94 -14.71 -12.52
CA SER A 99 20.65 -15.97 -12.58
C SER A 99 19.81 -17.20 -12.20
N SER A 100 18.50 -17.03 -11.91
CA SER A 100 17.57 -18.11 -11.53
C SER A 100 16.52 -18.34 -12.61
N PRO A 101 16.11 -19.59 -12.91
CA PRO A 101 15.05 -19.87 -13.88
C PRO A 101 13.64 -19.51 -13.36
N ARG A 102 13.53 -18.84 -12.22
CA ARG A 102 12.25 -18.52 -11.58
C ARG A 102 11.43 -17.50 -12.34
N ARG A 103 10.13 -17.72 -12.39
CA ARG A 103 9.16 -16.89 -13.11
C ARG A 103 8.30 -16.11 -12.13
N VAL A 104 8.30 -14.79 -12.27
CA VAL A 104 7.48 -13.86 -11.48
C VAL A 104 6.43 -13.24 -12.39
N LEU A 105 5.18 -13.17 -11.91
CA LEU A 105 4.07 -12.54 -12.63
C LEU A 105 3.39 -11.48 -11.77
N ALA A 106 3.29 -10.26 -12.27
CA ALA A 106 2.44 -9.24 -11.67
C ALA A 106 0.97 -9.42 -12.10
N ILE A 107 0.07 -9.44 -11.11
CA ILE A 107 -1.38 -9.62 -11.27
C ILE A 107 -2.11 -8.39 -10.73
N TYR A 108 -2.71 -7.60 -11.62
CA TYR A 108 -3.45 -6.40 -11.22
C TYR A 108 -4.59 -6.09 -12.20
N GLY A 109 -5.57 -5.32 -11.72
CA GLY A 109 -6.73 -4.91 -12.50
C GLY A 109 -6.42 -3.81 -13.52
N GLY A 110 -7.40 -3.50 -14.40
CA GLY A 110 -7.29 -2.45 -15.40
C GLY A 110 -6.51 -2.82 -16.65
N VAL A 111 -6.13 -4.09 -16.77
CA VAL A 111 -5.61 -4.73 -17.99
C VAL A 111 -6.44 -5.97 -18.29
N GLY A 112 -6.40 -6.44 -19.55
CA GLY A 112 -7.13 -7.65 -19.96
C GLY A 112 -6.68 -8.91 -19.20
N TYR A 113 -7.56 -9.89 -19.10
CA TYR A 113 -7.28 -11.15 -18.40
C TYR A 113 -6.34 -12.07 -19.20
N GLY A 114 -6.42 -12.05 -20.54
CA GLY A 114 -5.79 -13.04 -21.40
C GLY A 114 -4.30 -13.22 -21.17
N GLY A 115 -3.55 -12.12 -21.07
CA GLY A 115 -2.11 -12.18 -20.83
C GLY A 115 -1.74 -12.80 -19.47
N GLN A 116 -2.48 -12.42 -18.41
CA GLN A 116 -2.26 -12.95 -17.06
C GLN A 116 -2.65 -14.44 -16.98
N GLN A 117 -3.80 -14.82 -17.54
CA GLN A 117 -4.24 -16.21 -17.59
C GLN A 117 -3.30 -17.10 -18.42
N ALA A 118 -2.84 -16.62 -19.57
CA ALA A 118 -1.87 -17.35 -20.39
C ALA A 118 -0.54 -17.57 -19.65
N SER A 119 -0.07 -16.57 -18.89
CA SER A 119 1.15 -16.71 -18.08
C SER A 119 0.95 -17.69 -16.93
N LEU A 120 -0.17 -17.62 -16.22
CA LEU A 120 -0.53 -18.58 -15.16
C LEU A 120 -0.63 -20.02 -15.70
N SER A 121 -1.21 -20.21 -16.88
CA SER A 121 -1.33 -21.54 -17.49
C SER A 121 0.01 -22.14 -17.89
N ARG A 122 1.01 -21.31 -18.26
CA ARG A 122 2.38 -21.77 -18.49
C ARG A 122 3.15 -22.10 -17.21
N GLY A 123 2.59 -21.73 -16.06
CA GLY A 123 3.18 -21.85 -14.74
C GLY A 123 4.06 -20.63 -14.39
N VAL A 124 3.94 -20.20 -13.16
CA VAL A 124 4.75 -19.16 -12.53
C VAL A 124 5.10 -19.60 -11.11
N ASP A 125 6.26 -19.18 -10.62
CA ASP A 125 6.71 -19.59 -9.29
C ASP A 125 6.19 -18.62 -8.23
N VAL A 126 6.17 -17.32 -8.54
CA VAL A 126 5.71 -16.27 -7.65
C VAL A 126 4.72 -15.36 -8.36
N VAL A 127 3.60 -15.08 -7.71
CA VAL A 127 2.66 -14.04 -8.12
C VAL A 127 2.82 -12.80 -7.23
N VAL A 128 2.94 -11.63 -7.84
CA VAL A 128 2.88 -10.34 -7.16
C VAL A 128 1.55 -9.69 -7.49
N ALA A 129 0.65 -9.55 -6.53
CA ALA A 129 -0.74 -9.31 -6.84
C ALA A 129 -1.39 -8.15 -6.07
N THR A 130 -2.25 -7.39 -6.76
CA THR A 130 -3.25 -6.57 -6.07
C THR A 130 -4.43 -7.43 -5.65
N PRO A 131 -4.96 -7.29 -4.41
CA PRO A 131 -5.92 -8.23 -3.85
C PRO A 131 -7.17 -8.48 -4.70
N GLY A 132 -7.78 -7.42 -5.26
CA GLY A 132 -9.02 -7.56 -6.03
C GLY A 132 -8.87 -8.41 -7.29
N ARG A 133 -7.78 -8.23 -8.08
CA ARG A 133 -7.55 -9.03 -9.29
C ARG A 133 -7.13 -10.47 -8.96
N ALA A 134 -6.34 -10.67 -7.91
CA ALA A 134 -5.98 -12.02 -7.48
C ALA A 134 -7.22 -12.81 -7.10
N LEU A 135 -8.11 -12.22 -6.30
CA LEU A 135 -9.36 -12.85 -5.88
C LEU A 135 -10.26 -13.21 -7.09
N ASP A 136 -10.43 -12.28 -8.03
CA ASP A 136 -11.20 -12.52 -9.26
C ASP A 136 -10.60 -13.67 -10.12
N LEU A 137 -9.27 -13.81 -10.19
CA LEU A 137 -8.63 -14.94 -10.88
C LEU A 137 -8.79 -16.27 -10.12
N VAL A 138 -8.81 -16.24 -8.79
CA VAL A 138 -9.13 -17.43 -7.97
C VAL A 138 -10.58 -17.85 -8.18
N GLU A 139 -11.53 -16.92 -8.12
CA GLU A 139 -12.96 -17.20 -8.36
C GLU A 139 -13.20 -17.75 -9.77
N ARG A 140 -12.43 -17.30 -10.77
CA ARG A 140 -12.45 -17.83 -12.14
C ARG A 140 -11.69 -19.17 -12.32
N ARG A 141 -11.10 -19.71 -11.27
CA ARG A 141 -10.27 -20.93 -11.32
C ARG A 141 -9.07 -20.81 -12.28
N ALA A 142 -8.60 -19.60 -12.54
CA ALA A 142 -7.41 -19.31 -13.33
C ALA A 142 -6.13 -19.25 -12.47
N LEU A 143 -6.28 -19.11 -11.17
CA LEU A 143 -5.24 -19.11 -10.16
C LEU A 143 -5.68 -19.99 -9.00
N ASP A 144 -4.84 -20.93 -8.60
CA ASP A 144 -5.01 -21.78 -7.42
C ASP A 144 -3.89 -21.50 -6.43
N LEU A 145 -4.25 -21.11 -5.21
CA LEU A 145 -3.31 -20.72 -4.17
C LEU A 145 -3.00 -21.85 -3.18
N SER A 146 -3.59 -23.04 -3.33
CA SER A 146 -3.44 -24.15 -2.39
C SER A 146 -2.00 -24.63 -2.19
N SER A 147 -1.12 -24.39 -3.18
CA SER A 147 0.29 -24.73 -3.15
C SER A 147 1.19 -23.57 -2.63
N VAL A 148 0.62 -22.43 -2.29
CA VAL A 148 1.39 -21.28 -1.81
C VAL A 148 1.89 -21.56 -0.39
N GLY A 149 3.18 -21.84 -0.26
CA GLY A 149 3.87 -22.08 1.01
C GLY A 149 4.56 -20.85 1.60
N LEU A 150 4.67 -19.76 0.83
CA LEU A 150 5.25 -18.50 1.29
C LEU A 150 4.40 -17.31 0.85
N VAL A 151 3.88 -16.57 1.83
CA VAL A 151 3.06 -15.37 1.61
C VAL A 151 3.80 -14.14 2.12
N VAL A 152 3.87 -13.12 1.29
CA VAL A 152 4.32 -11.77 1.66
C VAL A 152 3.15 -10.80 1.59
N VAL A 153 2.96 -10.01 2.64
CA VAL A 153 2.00 -8.90 2.68
C VAL A 153 2.80 -7.61 2.85
N ASP A 154 2.94 -6.84 1.79
CA ASP A 154 3.69 -5.57 1.82
C ASP A 154 2.76 -4.36 1.80
N GLU A 155 3.12 -3.30 2.51
CA GLU A 155 2.28 -2.12 2.75
C GLU A 155 0.89 -2.49 3.29
N ALA A 156 0.87 -3.34 4.35
CA ALA A 156 -0.37 -3.83 4.94
C ALA A 156 -1.29 -2.71 5.45
N ASP A 157 -0.72 -1.67 6.06
CA ASP A 157 -1.43 -0.46 6.49
C ASP A 157 -2.14 0.23 5.32
N ARG A 158 -1.48 0.35 4.20
CA ARG A 158 -2.07 0.94 3.01
C ARG A 158 -3.18 0.07 2.39
N MET A 159 -3.05 -1.25 2.47
CA MET A 159 -4.15 -2.16 2.09
C MET A 159 -5.36 -2.03 3.02
N ALA A 160 -5.13 -1.79 4.31
CA ALA A 160 -6.19 -1.48 5.28
C ALA A 160 -6.91 -0.18 4.88
N ASP A 161 -6.15 0.89 4.63
CA ASP A 161 -6.68 2.18 4.22
C ASP A 161 -7.52 2.16 2.94
N MET A 162 -7.15 1.28 2.02
CA MET A 162 -7.88 1.09 0.76
C MET A 162 -9.04 0.11 0.86
N GLY A 163 -9.31 -0.45 2.05
CA GLY A 163 -10.39 -1.40 2.28
C GLY A 163 -10.14 -2.79 1.66
N PHE A 164 -8.88 -3.16 1.41
CA PHE A 164 -8.54 -4.42 0.76
C PHE A 164 -8.43 -5.61 1.72
N LEU A 165 -8.45 -5.38 3.04
CA LEU A 165 -8.25 -6.47 4.01
C LEU A 165 -9.25 -7.63 3.88
N PRO A 166 -10.55 -7.44 3.54
CA PRO A 166 -11.43 -8.57 3.29
C PRO A 166 -10.95 -9.48 2.13
N ALA A 167 -10.41 -8.88 1.06
CA ALA A 167 -9.85 -9.65 -0.06
C ALA A 167 -8.52 -10.30 0.32
N VAL A 168 -7.65 -9.60 1.06
CA VAL A 168 -6.40 -10.15 1.60
C VAL A 168 -6.69 -11.38 2.45
N ARG A 169 -7.66 -11.32 3.37
CA ARG A 169 -8.05 -12.45 4.22
C ARG A 169 -8.47 -13.66 3.37
N LYS A 170 -9.36 -13.48 2.40
CA LYS A 170 -9.81 -14.57 1.51
C LYS A 170 -8.65 -15.20 0.74
N LEU A 171 -7.72 -14.41 0.25
CA LEU A 171 -6.55 -14.90 -0.49
C LEU A 171 -5.60 -15.69 0.42
N VAL A 172 -5.30 -15.18 1.60
CA VAL A 172 -4.42 -15.86 2.56
C VAL A 172 -5.09 -17.13 3.11
N ASP A 173 -6.40 -17.12 3.36
CA ASP A 173 -7.17 -18.31 3.76
C ASP A 173 -7.15 -19.42 2.68
N ALA A 174 -6.97 -19.06 1.40
CA ALA A 174 -6.88 -20.00 0.29
C ALA A 174 -5.48 -20.61 0.07
N THR A 175 -4.47 -20.18 0.80
CA THR A 175 -3.08 -20.70 0.70
C THR A 175 -2.85 -21.92 1.59
N ALA A 176 -1.70 -22.58 1.42
CA ALA A 176 -1.34 -23.77 2.21
C ALA A 176 -1.41 -23.49 3.72
N PRO A 177 -1.98 -24.39 4.54
CA PRO A 177 -2.11 -24.20 5.99
C PRO A 177 -0.76 -24.05 6.72
N ALA A 178 0.28 -24.72 6.23
CA ALA A 178 1.63 -24.69 6.82
C ALA A 178 2.54 -23.60 6.21
N ARG A 179 1.97 -22.60 5.56
CA ARG A 179 2.73 -21.51 4.94
C ARG A 179 3.56 -20.70 5.96
N GLN A 180 4.64 -20.12 5.49
CA GLN A 180 5.33 -19.01 6.13
C GLN A 180 4.69 -17.68 5.71
N THR A 181 4.54 -16.73 6.62
CA THR A 181 3.97 -15.41 6.33
C THR A 181 4.94 -14.30 6.73
N LEU A 182 5.34 -13.47 5.76
CA LEU A 182 6.15 -12.27 5.96
C LEU A 182 5.23 -11.06 5.80
N LEU A 183 5.12 -10.22 6.82
CA LEU A 183 4.30 -9.01 6.77
C LEU A 183 5.19 -7.79 6.98
N TYR A 184 5.09 -6.84 6.06
CA TYR A 184 5.81 -5.57 6.12
C TYR A 184 4.84 -4.40 6.08
N SER A 185 5.04 -3.42 6.98
CA SER A 185 4.18 -2.26 7.10
C SER A 185 4.95 -1.07 7.69
N ALA A 186 4.48 0.14 7.46
CA ALA A 186 4.99 1.31 8.17
C ALA A 186 4.35 1.44 9.56
N THR A 187 3.12 0.96 9.73
CA THR A 187 2.42 0.89 11.03
C THR A 187 1.91 -0.52 11.30
N LEU A 188 1.79 -0.89 12.59
CA LEU A 188 1.33 -2.21 13.04
C LEU A 188 0.14 -2.10 14.00
N ASP A 189 -0.69 -1.10 13.84
CA ASP A 189 -1.86 -0.82 14.67
C ASP A 189 -3.18 -1.35 14.07
N GLY A 190 -4.21 -1.44 14.89
CA GLY A 190 -5.57 -1.71 14.49
C GLY A 190 -5.75 -2.97 13.62
N GLU A 191 -6.16 -2.76 12.36
CA GLU A 191 -6.48 -3.85 11.44
C GLU A 191 -5.24 -4.63 10.96
N VAL A 192 -4.06 -3.98 10.91
CA VAL A 192 -2.81 -4.65 10.55
C VAL A 192 -2.39 -5.64 11.65
N ASP A 193 -2.48 -5.23 12.91
CA ASP A 193 -2.19 -6.12 14.04
C ASP A 193 -3.19 -7.30 14.11
N ALA A 194 -4.45 -7.08 13.70
CA ALA A 194 -5.42 -8.17 13.56
C ALA A 194 -5.02 -9.18 12.46
N LEU A 195 -4.39 -8.73 11.36
CA LEU A 195 -3.83 -9.64 10.35
C LEU A 195 -2.65 -10.44 10.91
N VAL A 196 -1.74 -9.77 11.63
CA VAL A 196 -0.60 -10.43 12.27
C VAL A 196 -1.08 -11.55 13.20
N ARG A 197 -2.01 -11.24 14.12
CA ARG A 197 -2.56 -12.23 15.05
C ARG A 197 -3.26 -13.40 14.37
N ARG A 198 -3.91 -13.17 13.23
CA ARG A 198 -4.67 -14.20 12.52
C ARG A 198 -3.77 -15.12 11.69
N TYR A 199 -2.76 -14.59 11.02
CA TYR A 199 -2.05 -15.28 9.95
C TYR A 199 -0.60 -15.62 10.24
N GLN A 200 -0.01 -15.05 11.29
CA GLN A 200 1.36 -15.34 11.69
C GLN A 200 1.42 -16.21 12.95
N ARG A 201 2.36 -17.15 12.96
CA ARG A 201 2.61 -18.07 14.07
C ARG A 201 3.88 -17.67 14.79
N SER A 202 3.75 -17.18 16.03
CA SER A 202 4.89 -16.72 16.84
C SER A 202 5.87 -15.84 16.03
N PRO A 203 5.38 -14.75 15.38
CA PRO A 203 6.19 -13.98 14.45
C PRO A 203 7.38 -13.34 15.14
N ARG A 204 8.53 -13.35 14.47
CA ARG A 204 9.67 -12.52 14.82
C ARG A 204 9.33 -11.07 14.43
N ARG A 205 9.27 -10.20 15.44
CA ARG A 205 8.92 -8.78 15.23
C ARG A 205 10.20 -7.97 15.17
N HIS A 206 10.36 -7.22 14.08
CA HIS A 206 11.48 -6.32 13.87
C HIS A 206 10.94 -4.92 13.60
N GLU A 207 11.44 -3.96 14.32
CA GLU A 207 11.10 -2.56 14.15
C GLU A 207 12.37 -1.78 13.85
N VAL A 208 12.37 -1.09 12.71
CA VAL A 208 13.45 -0.19 12.30
C VAL A 208 12.90 1.22 12.31
N VAL A 209 13.42 1.99 13.24
CA VAL A 209 13.17 3.43 13.34
C VAL A 209 14.36 4.11 12.66
N VAL A 210 14.09 4.97 11.68
CA VAL A 210 15.12 5.85 11.12
C VAL A 210 15.44 6.90 12.20
N PRO A 211 16.70 7.01 12.63
CA PRO A 211 17.08 8.06 13.58
C PRO A 211 16.63 9.44 13.09
N GLU A 212 16.21 10.31 13.99
CA GLU A 212 15.79 11.68 13.62
C GLU A 212 16.90 12.42 12.86
N ALA A 213 18.17 12.16 13.20
CA ALA A 213 19.34 12.73 12.51
C ALA A 213 19.48 12.30 11.04
N ASP A 214 18.88 11.17 10.63
CA ASP A 214 18.93 10.64 9.26
C ASP A 214 17.64 10.91 8.48
N GLN A 215 16.67 11.59 9.09
CA GLN A 215 15.46 12.05 8.42
C GLN A 215 15.72 13.44 7.86
N GLY A 216 15.48 13.62 6.54
CA GLY A 216 15.48 14.97 5.96
C GLY A 216 14.41 15.85 6.61
N GLU A 217 14.69 17.11 6.76
CA GLU A 217 13.73 18.07 7.28
C GLU A 217 12.64 18.36 6.25
N VAL A 218 11.38 18.31 6.67
CA VAL A 218 10.25 18.64 5.79
C VAL A 218 9.58 19.92 6.26
N ALA A 219 9.70 20.97 5.45
CA ALA A 219 9.00 22.21 5.68
C ALA A 219 7.53 22.10 5.28
N HIS A 220 6.61 22.39 6.19
CA HIS A 220 5.18 22.39 5.93
C HIS A 220 4.65 23.82 5.85
N LEU A 221 4.28 24.24 4.64
CA LEU A 221 3.87 25.60 4.33
C LEU A 221 2.45 25.64 3.75
N TYR A 222 1.76 26.78 3.92
CA TYR A 222 0.61 27.10 3.10
C TYR A 222 0.70 28.49 2.48
N CYS A 223 0.19 28.61 1.26
CA CYS A 223 0.06 29.87 0.56
C CYS A 223 -1.43 30.14 0.32
N GLU A 224 -1.86 31.37 0.62
CA GLU A 224 -3.21 31.82 0.26
C GLU A 224 -3.30 31.99 -1.24
N ALA A 225 -4.14 31.18 -1.88
CA ALA A 225 -4.28 31.14 -3.31
C ALA A 225 -5.72 30.84 -3.72
N GLU A 226 -6.37 31.78 -4.35
CA GLU A 226 -7.63 31.52 -5.05
C GLU A 226 -7.39 30.71 -6.32
N ARG A 227 -8.41 29.98 -6.78
CA ARG A 227 -8.28 29.02 -7.89
C ARG A 227 -7.55 29.53 -9.14
N PRO A 228 -7.78 30.78 -9.61
CA PRO A 228 -7.09 31.29 -10.81
C PRO A 228 -5.57 31.43 -10.61
N GLN A 229 -5.11 31.68 -9.40
CA GLN A 229 -3.70 31.92 -9.07
C GLN A 229 -2.89 30.63 -8.93
N ARG A 230 -3.55 29.48 -8.60
CA ARG A 230 -2.89 28.23 -8.22
C ARG A 230 -1.94 27.69 -9.28
N VAL A 231 -2.29 27.78 -10.55
CA VAL A 231 -1.44 27.22 -11.63
C VAL A 231 -0.13 27.99 -11.74
N GLY A 232 -0.20 29.32 -11.73
CA GLY A 232 1.01 30.17 -11.77
C GLY A 232 1.92 29.96 -10.56
N LEU A 233 1.34 29.90 -9.35
CA LEU A 233 2.07 29.57 -8.13
C LEU A 233 2.71 28.18 -8.17
N THR A 234 1.98 27.18 -8.69
CA THR A 234 2.54 25.83 -8.86
C THR A 234 3.72 25.82 -9.83
N ALA A 235 3.62 26.54 -10.94
CA ALA A 235 4.73 26.67 -11.90
C ALA A 235 5.95 27.35 -11.25
N GLY A 236 5.75 28.41 -10.43
CA GLY A 236 6.81 29.05 -9.66
C GLY A 236 7.46 28.11 -8.65
N LEU A 237 6.67 27.31 -7.92
CA LEU A 237 7.18 26.28 -6.99
C LEU A 237 8.02 25.22 -7.71
N ILE A 238 7.59 24.74 -8.87
CA ILE A 238 8.34 23.78 -9.68
C ILE A 238 9.66 24.38 -10.14
N ALA A 239 9.66 25.64 -10.60
CA ALA A 239 10.88 26.33 -11.01
C ALA A 239 11.86 26.54 -9.86
N ALA A 240 11.36 26.83 -8.65
CA ALA A 240 12.18 27.09 -7.46
C ALA A 240 12.77 25.81 -6.84
N HIS A 241 11.98 24.72 -6.77
CA HIS A 241 12.34 23.50 -6.04
C HIS A 241 12.71 22.32 -6.95
N GLY A 242 12.37 22.37 -8.24
CA GLY A 242 12.62 21.27 -9.18
C GLY A 242 11.55 20.20 -9.10
N ARG A 243 11.94 18.91 -9.02
CA ARG A 243 11.04 17.76 -9.13
C ARG A 243 9.90 17.79 -8.11
N THR A 244 8.69 17.94 -8.61
CA THR A 244 7.50 18.22 -7.80
C THR A 244 6.38 17.22 -8.05
N ILE A 245 5.71 16.75 -6.99
CA ILE A 245 4.43 16.04 -7.11
C ILE A 245 3.29 17.00 -6.76
N VAL A 246 2.31 17.13 -7.67
CA VAL A 246 1.15 18.03 -7.52
C VAL A 246 -0.10 17.20 -7.30
N PHE A 247 -0.75 17.37 -6.15
CA PHE A 247 -1.96 16.64 -5.79
C PHE A 247 -3.24 17.41 -6.15
N CYS A 248 -4.07 16.82 -7.02
CA CYS A 248 -5.39 17.30 -7.38
C CYS A 248 -6.48 16.33 -6.91
N ARG A 249 -7.61 16.87 -6.45
CA ARG A 249 -8.74 16.08 -5.97
C ARG A 249 -9.39 15.20 -7.03
N THR A 250 -9.45 15.64 -8.29
CA THR A 250 -10.19 14.96 -9.36
C THR A 250 -9.32 14.65 -10.57
N ARG A 251 -9.72 13.60 -11.32
CA ARG A 251 -9.06 13.20 -12.58
C ARG A 251 -9.07 14.34 -13.61
N HIS A 252 -10.20 15.01 -13.76
CA HIS A 252 -10.32 16.19 -14.65
C HIS A 252 -9.45 17.37 -14.17
N GLY A 253 -9.30 17.54 -12.85
CA GLY A 253 -8.37 18.50 -12.26
C GLY A 253 -6.94 18.21 -12.68
N VAL A 254 -6.52 16.94 -12.58
CA VAL A 254 -5.19 16.49 -13.02
C VAL A 254 -4.93 16.83 -14.47
N ASP A 255 -5.85 16.43 -15.39
CA ASP A 255 -5.68 16.70 -16.83
C ASP A 255 -5.65 18.19 -17.14
N ARG A 256 -6.50 18.99 -16.47
CA ARG A 256 -6.53 20.44 -16.64
C ARG A 256 -5.24 21.10 -16.15
N VAL A 257 -4.80 20.79 -14.93
CA VAL A 257 -3.59 21.39 -14.34
C VAL A 257 -2.36 20.99 -15.14
N THR A 258 -2.23 19.72 -15.55
CA THR A 258 -1.13 19.27 -16.42
C THR A 258 -1.07 20.09 -17.71
N ARG A 259 -2.20 20.31 -18.38
CA ARG A 259 -2.25 21.11 -19.62
C ARG A 259 -1.86 22.58 -19.38
N GLN A 260 -2.37 23.16 -18.28
CA GLN A 260 -2.10 24.57 -17.94
C GLN A 260 -0.63 24.76 -17.55
N LEU A 261 -0.02 23.83 -16.84
CA LEU A 261 1.42 23.85 -16.54
C LEU A 261 2.25 23.74 -17.82
N GLY A 262 1.85 22.86 -18.77
CA GLY A 262 2.49 22.77 -20.08
C GLY A 262 2.42 24.07 -20.89
N GLN A 263 1.32 24.84 -20.78
CA GLN A 263 1.19 26.18 -21.41
C GLN A 263 2.17 27.20 -20.79
N LEU A 264 2.62 27.00 -19.56
CA LEU A 264 3.62 27.80 -18.87
C LEU A 264 5.05 27.27 -19.05
N GLY A 265 5.26 26.27 -19.94
CA GLY A 265 6.57 25.71 -20.23
C GLY A 265 7.05 24.62 -19.27
N VAL A 266 6.21 24.18 -18.33
CA VAL A 266 6.57 23.11 -17.37
C VAL A 266 6.34 21.74 -17.99
N ALA A 267 7.35 20.87 -17.99
CA ALA A 267 7.21 19.47 -18.41
C ALA A 267 6.45 18.67 -17.34
N ALA A 268 5.12 18.64 -17.45
CA ALA A 268 4.24 17.97 -16.49
C ALA A 268 3.59 16.72 -17.09
N VAL A 269 3.52 15.63 -16.30
CA VAL A 269 2.87 14.37 -16.70
C VAL A 269 1.74 13.99 -15.74
N PRO A 270 0.58 13.52 -16.27
CA PRO A 270 -0.58 13.20 -15.45
C PRO A 270 -0.61 11.73 -15.02
N ILE A 271 -1.05 11.47 -13.78
CA ILE A 271 -1.35 10.12 -13.31
C ILE A 271 -2.68 10.07 -12.53
N HIS A 272 -3.65 9.31 -13.04
CA HIS A 272 -4.95 9.10 -12.40
C HIS A 272 -5.63 7.82 -12.90
N GLY A 273 -6.72 7.41 -12.24
CA GLY A 273 -7.38 6.12 -12.48
C GLY A 273 -7.98 5.91 -13.88
N SER A 274 -8.21 6.98 -14.68
CA SER A 274 -8.70 6.85 -16.07
C SER A 274 -7.57 6.64 -17.09
N ARG A 275 -6.28 6.76 -16.69
CA ARG A 275 -5.15 6.47 -17.57
C ARG A 275 -4.93 4.95 -17.66
N SER A 276 -4.61 4.47 -18.86
CA SER A 276 -4.21 3.07 -19.04
C SER A 276 -2.93 2.77 -18.26
N GLN A 277 -2.69 1.51 -17.92
CA GLN A 277 -1.49 1.12 -17.19
C GLN A 277 -0.21 1.54 -17.91
N ALA A 278 -0.15 1.34 -19.23
CA ALA A 278 0.99 1.77 -20.04
C ALA A 278 1.22 3.29 -20.04
N GLN A 279 0.14 4.10 -19.95
CA GLN A 279 0.27 5.56 -19.81
C GLN A 279 0.80 5.94 -18.42
N ARG A 280 0.36 5.26 -17.38
CA ARG A 280 0.81 5.49 -16.00
C ARG A 280 2.29 5.12 -15.84
N GLU A 281 2.70 3.96 -16.37
CA GLU A 281 4.10 3.52 -16.35
C GLU A 281 5.00 4.49 -17.13
N ARG A 282 4.57 4.96 -18.31
CA ARG A 282 5.31 5.98 -19.06
C ARG A 282 5.44 7.29 -18.30
N ALA A 283 4.36 7.78 -17.65
CA ALA A 283 4.40 9.00 -16.85
C ALA A 283 5.38 8.86 -15.67
N LEU A 284 5.33 7.74 -14.95
CA LEU A 284 6.25 7.46 -13.85
C LEU A 284 7.70 7.35 -14.34
N SER A 285 7.92 6.63 -15.43
CA SER A 285 9.25 6.47 -16.01
C SER A 285 9.84 7.82 -16.46
N ALA A 286 9.04 8.65 -17.14
CA ALA A 286 9.45 9.99 -17.54
C ALA A 286 9.80 10.87 -16.33
N PHE A 287 8.97 10.85 -15.28
CA PHE A 287 9.22 11.61 -14.07
C PHE A 287 10.44 11.08 -13.29
N SER A 288 10.61 9.77 -13.15
CA SER A 288 11.77 9.17 -12.46
C SER A 288 13.09 9.41 -13.21
N ALA A 289 13.06 9.43 -14.54
CA ALA A 289 14.26 9.67 -15.37
C ALA A 289 14.61 11.18 -15.54
N GLY A 290 13.88 12.10 -14.88
CA GLY A 290 14.08 13.54 -15.03
C GLY A 290 13.58 14.12 -16.36
N GLY A 291 12.80 13.35 -17.14
CA GLY A 291 12.17 13.82 -18.37
C GLY A 291 10.86 14.61 -18.15
N ALA A 292 10.43 14.76 -16.89
CA ALA A 292 9.33 15.60 -16.49
C ALA A 292 9.65 16.28 -15.16
N ASP A 293 9.33 17.58 -15.06
CA ASP A 293 9.55 18.39 -13.84
C ASP A 293 8.47 18.12 -12.79
N ALA A 294 7.26 17.80 -13.24
CA ALA A 294 6.11 17.60 -12.37
C ALA A 294 5.31 16.35 -12.69
N LEU A 295 4.91 15.63 -11.61
CA LEU A 295 3.92 14.57 -11.66
C LEU A 295 2.59 15.09 -11.07
N VAL A 296 1.58 15.30 -11.89
CA VAL A 296 0.25 15.73 -11.43
C VAL A 296 -0.63 14.51 -11.17
N ALA A 297 -1.10 14.34 -9.94
CA ALA A 297 -1.70 13.09 -9.49
C ALA A 297 -3.00 13.27 -8.70
N THR A 298 -3.86 12.24 -8.70
CA THR A 298 -4.88 12.07 -7.66
C THR A 298 -4.34 11.19 -6.53
N ASP A 299 -4.88 11.34 -5.31
CA ASP A 299 -4.47 10.57 -4.12
C ASP A 299 -4.40 9.07 -4.39
N VAL A 300 -5.49 8.51 -4.93
CA VAL A 300 -5.58 7.07 -5.23
C VAL A 300 -4.50 6.62 -6.21
N ALA A 301 -4.15 7.46 -7.18
CA ALA A 301 -3.15 7.11 -8.20
C ALA A 301 -1.71 7.33 -7.72
N ALA A 302 -1.49 8.25 -6.80
CA ALA A 302 -0.19 8.51 -6.20
C ALA A 302 0.16 7.55 -5.05
N ARG A 303 -0.84 6.87 -4.49
CA ARG A 303 -0.60 5.82 -3.50
C ARG A 303 0.19 4.67 -4.14
N GLY A 304 1.26 4.22 -3.48
CA GLY A 304 2.14 3.15 -3.98
C GLY A 304 3.13 3.57 -5.06
N ILE A 305 3.24 4.86 -5.36
CA ILE A 305 4.30 5.37 -6.22
C ILE A 305 5.57 5.50 -5.37
N HIS A 306 6.60 4.75 -5.73
CA HIS A 306 7.94 4.93 -5.22
C HIS A 306 8.70 5.77 -6.25
N VAL A 307 8.86 7.02 -5.94
CA VAL A 307 9.72 7.95 -6.69
C VAL A 307 10.63 8.61 -5.68
N ASP A 308 11.91 8.53 -5.92
CA ASP A 308 12.94 9.16 -5.12
C ASP A 308 13.20 10.58 -5.62
N ASP A 309 13.92 11.38 -4.86
CA ASP A 309 14.34 12.75 -5.19
C ASP A 309 13.18 13.71 -5.52
N VAL A 310 12.08 13.61 -4.80
CA VAL A 310 10.99 14.59 -4.89
C VAL A 310 11.28 15.73 -3.90
N ALA A 311 11.67 16.88 -4.43
CA ALA A 311 12.04 18.02 -3.61
C ALA A 311 10.81 18.77 -3.05
N CYS A 312 9.70 18.79 -3.81
CA CYS A 312 8.51 19.53 -3.42
C CYS A 312 7.22 18.70 -3.60
N VAL A 313 6.31 18.85 -2.66
CA VAL A 313 4.93 18.35 -2.77
C VAL A 313 3.97 19.53 -2.72
N VAL A 314 3.14 19.67 -3.73
CA VAL A 314 2.12 20.72 -3.80
C VAL A 314 0.73 20.10 -3.61
N HIS A 315 0.04 20.52 -2.56
CA HIS A 315 -1.39 20.25 -2.41
C HIS A 315 -2.17 21.31 -3.20
N PHE A 316 -2.34 21.08 -4.52
CA PHE A 316 -3.11 21.98 -5.39
C PHE A 316 -4.56 22.11 -4.92
N ASP A 317 -5.17 21.01 -4.50
CA ASP A 317 -6.38 20.95 -3.70
C ASP A 317 -6.03 20.46 -2.30
N LEU A 318 -6.49 21.15 -1.27
CA LEU A 318 -6.23 20.81 0.13
C LEU A 318 -6.64 19.36 0.42
N ALA A 319 -5.83 18.65 1.22
CA ALA A 319 -6.13 17.30 1.68
C ALA A 319 -7.44 17.28 2.49
N THR A 320 -8.20 16.19 2.39
CA THR A 320 -9.50 16.07 3.05
C THR A 320 -9.38 15.77 4.54
N ASP A 321 -8.33 15.06 4.92
CA ASP A 321 -8.05 14.66 6.30
C ASP A 321 -6.54 14.58 6.58
N ALA A 322 -6.18 14.40 7.84
CA ALA A 322 -4.79 14.33 8.31
C ALA A 322 -4.02 13.16 7.68
N LYS A 323 -4.69 12.04 7.45
CA LYS A 323 -4.08 10.84 6.89
C LYS A 323 -3.69 11.05 5.42
N ASP A 324 -4.58 11.60 4.61
CA ASP A 324 -4.28 11.98 3.23
C ASP A 324 -3.14 13.01 3.17
N TYR A 325 -3.13 13.98 4.11
CA TYR A 325 -2.06 14.96 4.21
C TYR A 325 -0.69 14.28 4.43
N VAL A 326 -0.59 13.39 5.40
CA VAL A 326 0.66 12.65 5.70
C VAL A 326 1.08 11.78 4.51
N HIS A 327 0.15 11.09 3.86
CA HIS A 327 0.45 10.25 2.70
C HIS A 327 0.97 11.03 1.50
N ARG A 328 0.47 12.25 1.28
CA ARG A 328 0.96 13.16 0.23
C ARG A 328 2.34 13.71 0.61
N SER A 329 2.45 14.26 1.81
CA SER A 329 3.68 14.89 2.32
C SER A 329 4.86 13.91 2.37
N GLY A 330 4.61 12.66 2.75
CA GLY A 330 5.62 11.60 2.74
C GLY A 330 6.11 11.16 1.35
N ARG A 331 5.89 11.93 0.30
CA ARG A 331 6.53 11.77 -1.01
C ARG A 331 7.83 12.55 -1.12
N THR A 332 8.08 13.51 -0.25
CA THR A 332 9.32 14.26 -0.12
C THR A 332 9.99 13.97 1.23
N GLY A 333 11.17 14.49 1.51
CA GLY A 333 11.90 14.27 2.76
C GLY A 333 12.35 12.82 2.94
N ARG A 334 12.84 12.16 1.88
CA ARG A 334 13.24 10.74 1.92
C ARG A 334 14.75 10.58 1.81
N ALA A 335 15.24 9.48 2.37
CA ALA A 335 16.66 9.10 2.32
C ALA A 335 17.60 10.22 2.80
N GLY A 336 17.18 10.99 3.83
CA GLY A 336 17.96 12.07 4.40
C GLY A 336 17.94 13.39 3.60
N ALA A 337 17.21 13.44 2.48
CA ALA A 337 17.05 14.69 1.73
C ALA A 337 15.91 15.54 2.32
N ASP A 338 16.14 16.86 2.39
CA ASP A 338 15.14 17.82 2.81
C ASP A 338 13.98 17.91 1.80
N GLY A 339 12.81 18.33 2.28
CA GLY A 339 11.63 18.44 1.45
C GLY A 339 10.75 19.63 1.79
N VAL A 340 9.96 20.07 0.81
CA VAL A 340 9.00 21.15 1.01
C VAL A 340 7.61 20.67 0.65
N VAL A 341 6.64 20.92 1.53
CA VAL A 341 5.22 20.66 1.30
C VAL A 341 4.48 21.99 1.31
N VAL A 342 3.84 22.33 0.20
CA VAL A 342 3.07 23.58 0.07
C VAL A 342 1.60 23.28 -0.19
N SER A 343 0.72 23.77 0.68
CA SER A 343 -0.72 23.71 0.50
C SER A 343 -1.26 25.01 -0.08
N LEU A 344 -1.93 24.97 -1.23
CA LEU A 344 -2.60 26.12 -1.84
C LEU A 344 -4.02 26.22 -1.28
N VAL A 345 -4.28 27.27 -0.49
CA VAL A 345 -5.49 27.38 0.34
C VAL A 345 -6.29 28.62 -0.08
N ALA A 346 -7.51 28.44 -0.56
CA ALA A 346 -8.43 29.57 -0.77
C ALA A 346 -9.00 30.06 0.56
N SER A 347 -9.48 31.30 0.58
CA SER A 347 -10.08 31.92 1.77
C SER A 347 -11.19 31.05 2.39
N ALA A 348 -12.02 30.41 1.56
CA ALA A 348 -13.08 29.50 1.99
C ALA A 348 -12.56 28.16 2.58
N GLU A 349 -11.30 27.77 2.32
CA GLU A 349 -10.71 26.50 2.76
C GLU A 349 -9.94 26.63 4.09
N ARG A 350 -9.82 27.84 4.67
CA ARG A 350 -9.09 28.08 5.94
C ARG A 350 -9.60 27.24 7.11
N THR A 351 -10.91 26.99 7.18
CA THR A 351 -11.50 26.13 8.23
C THR A 351 -11.01 24.69 8.07
N GLY A 352 -10.89 24.19 6.83
CA GLY A 352 -10.32 22.89 6.52
C GLY A 352 -8.84 22.78 6.92
N LEU A 353 -8.05 23.80 6.61
CA LEU A 353 -6.64 23.88 7.04
C LEU A 353 -6.50 23.75 8.56
N ARG A 354 -7.27 24.53 9.33
CA ARG A 354 -7.25 24.45 10.80
C ARG A 354 -7.70 23.09 11.34
N ALA A 355 -8.60 22.40 10.65
CA ALA A 355 -9.00 21.04 11.01
C ALA A 355 -7.86 20.05 10.77
N LEU A 356 -7.12 20.19 9.66
CA LEU A 356 -5.92 19.40 9.37
C LEU A 356 -4.82 19.64 10.41
N GLU A 357 -4.50 20.89 10.75
CA GLU A 357 -3.51 21.23 11.78
C GLU A 357 -3.82 20.57 13.12
N ARG A 358 -5.10 20.59 13.55
CA ARG A 358 -5.53 19.91 14.78
C ARG A 358 -5.39 18.38 14.70
N GLY A 359 -5.75 17.79 13.55
CA GLY A 359 -5.64 16.35 13.33
C GLY A 359 -4.20 15.85 13.25
N LEU A 360 -3.29 16.71 12.78
CA LEU A 360 -1.86 16.43 12.65
C LEU A 360 -1.07 16.70 13.93
N GLY A 361 -1.60 17.55 14.83
CA GLY A 361 -0.82 18.12 15.92
C GLY A 361 0.33 19.02 15.42
N LEU A 362 0.22 19.52 14.19
CA LEU A 362 1.24 20.28 13.48
C LEU A 362 0.69 21.65 13.10
N ARG A 363 1.48 22.68 13.24
CA ARG A 363 1.18 24.00 12.69
C ARG A 363 1.81 24.12 11.31
N ILE A 364 0.99 24.45 10.30
CA ILE A 364 1.44 24.68 8.93
C ILE A 364 1.70 26.17 8.78
N GLU A 365 2.92 26.55 8.43
CA GLU A 365 3.33 27.95 8.39
C GLU A 365 2.80 28.67 7.15
N ARG A 366 2.40 29.93 7.33
CA ARG A 366 1.99 30.78 6.20
C ARG A 366 3.22 31.31 5.47
N THR A 367 3.25 31.13 4.16
CA THR A 367 4.25 31.79 3.31
C THR A 367 3.59 32.82 2.41
N GLY A 368 4.23 34.01 2.31
CA GLY A 368 3.81 35.06 1.38
C GLY A 368 4.41 34.87 -0.01
N ASP A 369 5.57 34.22 -0.11
CA ASP A 369 6.27 33.89 -1.35
C ASP A 369 6.69 32.42 -1.33
N PRO A 370 5.87 31.52 -1.85
CA PRO A 370 6.18 30.09 -1.84
C PRO A 370 7.34 29.70 -2.78
N ALA A 371 7.72 30.57 -3.74
CA ALA A 371 8.83 30.36 -4.66
C ALA A 371 10.15 30.95 -4.13
N GLY A 372 10.08 31.95 -3.25
CA GLY A 372 11.23 32.64 -2.65
C GLY A 372 11.80 31.87 -1.48
N GLY A 373 12.51 30.81 -1.74
CA GLY A 373 13.46 30.11 -0.89
C GLY A 373 13.16 29.98 0.60
N ALA A 374 12.82 28.79 1.04
CA ALA A 374 12.92 28.35 2.44
C ALA A 374 14.39 28.27 2.94
N ALA A 375 15.25 29.18 2.53
CA ALA A 375 16.65 29.31 2.99
C ALA A 375 16.79 30.23 4.23
N GLY A 376 15.68 30.62 4.86
CA GLY A 376 15.69 31.48 6.02
C GLY A 376 14.70 31.02 7.08
N GLN A 377 15.20 30.35 8.11
CA GLN A 377 14.53 30.03 9.38
C GLN A 377 13.17 29.28 9.25
N VAL A 378 13.22 28.00 8.99
CA VAL A 378 12.10 27.10 9.18
C VAL A 378 12.22 26.48 10.58
N ALA A 379 11.21 26.74 11.43
CA ALA A 379 11.07 25.99 12.68
C ALA A 379 10.75 24.53 12.34
N THR A 380 11.71 23.67 12.53
CA THR A 380 11.58 22.23 12.33
C THR A 380 10.68 21.61 13.38
N VAL A 381 9.55 21.08 12.94
CA VAL A 381 8.71 20.24 13.79
C VAL A 381 8.67 18.84 13.16
N GLY A 382 9.42 17.93 13.76
CA GLY A 382 9.39 16.53 13.38
C GLY A 382 7.97 15.95 13.52
N VAL A 383 7.37 15.51 12.42
CA VAL A 383 6.11 14.78 12.44
C VAL A 383 6.38 13.39 13.02
N ARG A 384 5.95 13.14 14.25
CA ARG A 384 5.92 11.78 14.80
C ARG A 384 4.81 10.97 14.09
N PRO A 385 5.10 9.95 13.31
CA PRO A 385 4.08 9.03 12.84
C PRO A 385 3.65 8.16 14.03
N GLY A 386 2.40 8.32 14.47
CA GLY A 386 1.76 7.35 15.35
C GLY A 386 1.82 7.61 16.86
N GLY A 387 1.46 8.80 17.29
CA GLY A 387 0.96 9.00 18.66
C GLY A 387 -0.54 8.68 18.70
N ALA A 388 -0.95 7.59 19.33
CA ALA A 388 -2.35 7.36 19.65
C ALA A 388 -2.89 8.57 20.47
N PRO A 389 -4.17 8.96 20.31
CA PRO A 389 -4.74 10.02 21.13
C PRO A 389 -4.70 9.56 22.59
N THR A 390 -3.93 10.23 23.41
CA THR A 390 -3.95 10.08 24.86
C THR A 390 -5.30 10.56 25.36
N THR A 391 -6.13 9.63 25.80
CA THR A 391 -7.33 9.92 26.57
C THR A 391 -6.91 10.69 27.83
N PRO A 392 -7.57 11.79 28.18
CA PRO A 392 -7.21 12.53 29.38
C PRO A 392 -7.48 11.64 30.60
N ALA A 393 -6.46 11.50 31.45
CA ALA A 393 -6.49 10.74 32.67
C ALA A 393 -7.66 11.20 33.55
N GLY A 394 -8.60 10.29 33.78
CA GLY A 394 -9.69 10.47 34.71
C GLY A 394 -9.14 10.69 36.12
N ARG A 395 -9.69 11.68 36.81
CA ARG A 395 -9.48 11.99 38.23
C ARG A 395 -9.60 10.71 39.08
N PRO A 396 -8.78 10.50 40.09
CA PRO A 396 -8.91 9.35 40.99
C PRO A 396 -10.18 9.46 41.81
N VAL A 397 -11.04 8.47 41.68
CA VAL A 397 -12.21 8.26 42.56
C VAL A 397 -11.73 7.67 43.86
N ARG A 398 -11.99 8.36 44.98
CA ARG A 398 -11.78 7.92 46.36
C ARG A 398 -12.63 6.66 46.65
N PRO A 399 -12.14 5.63 47.32
CA PRO A 399 -12.93 4.48 47.70
C PRO A 399 -13.83 4.83 48.89
N GLN A 400 -15.12 4.46 48.78
CA GLN A 400 -16.06 4.41 49.93
C GLN A 400 -16.06 3.00 50.54
N PRO A 401 -16.30 2.89 51.86
CA PRO A 401 -16.15 1.64 52.59
C PRO A 401 -17.36 0.71 52.42
N VAL A 402 -17.03 -0.56 52.41
CA VAL A 402 -17.95 -1.72 52.40
C VAL A 402 -18.67 -1.86 53.72
N GLY A 403 -19.96 -2.01 53.69
CA GLY A 403 -20.80 -2.36 54.84
C GLY A 403 -21.88 -3.38 54.51
N GLY A 404 -21.76 -4.58 55.09
CA GLY A 404 -22.86 -5.38 55.65
C GLY A 404 -23.78 -6.16 54.70
N GLU A 405 -23.55 -7.47 54.58
CA GLU A 405 -24.60 -8.50 54.42
C GLU A 405 -25.51 -8.57 55.66
N PRO A 406 -26.75 -9.22 55.65
CA PRO A 406 -26.97 -10.55 55.12
C PRO A 406 -28.37 -10.93 54.59
N ALA A 407 -28.43 -12.07 53.93
CA ALA A 407 -29.39 -13.18 54.05
C ALA A 407 -30.73 -13.22 53.29
N SER A 408 -30.83 -14.36 52.63
CA SER A 408 -32.00 -15.27 52.46
C SER A 408 -32.98 -15.04 51.30
N GLY A 409 -32.98 -16.00 50.43
CA GLY A 409 -34.13 -16.90 50.33
C GLY A 409 -34.79 -16.96 48.96
N ASN A 410 -34.71 -18.11 48.39
CA ASN A 410 -35.75 -18.77 47.59
C ASN A 410 -35.56 -18.86 46.07
N ALA A 411 -35.09 -20.02 45.69
CA ALA A 411 -35.39 -20.62 44.38
C ALA A 411 -36.85 -21.16 44.41
N PRO A 412 -37.46 -21.32 43.26
CA PRO A 412 -37.67 -22.67 42.80
C PRO A 412 -37.42 -22.93 41.29
N ARG A 413 -37.21 -24.20 41.03
CA ARG A 413 -36.96 -24.96 39.85
C ARG A 413 -38.26 -25.27 39.03
N PRO A 414 -38.19 -26.12 37.98
CA PRO A 414 -38.58 -25.81 36.60
C PRO A 414 -39.84 -26.60 36.14
N ALA A 415 -40.36 -26.31 34.95
CA ALA A 415 -41.29 -27.18 34.21
C ALA A 415 -40.97 -27.11 32.70
N VAL A 416 -40.51 -28.07 32.11
CA VAL A 416 -40.91 -29.31 31.44
C VAL A 416 -42.02 -29.17 30.39
N ALA A 417 -41.59 -29.44 29.15
CA ALA A 417 -42.18 -30.15 28.01
C ALA A 417 -43.43 -29.64 27.27
N GLY A 418 -43.30 -29.75 25.95
CA GLY A 418 -44.47 -29.77 25.04
C GLY A 418 -44.14 -29.63 23.57
N THR A 419 -43.69 -30.70 22.89
CA THR A 419 -44.00 -31.01 21.49
C THR A 419 -45.23 -31.94 21.44
N PRO A 420 -45.96 -32.20 20.33
CA PRO A 420 -45.74 -32.03 18.87
C PRO A 420 -47.00 -31.69 18.04
N SER A 421 -46.90 -31.56 16.74
CA SER A 421 -47.65 -32.25 15.67
C SER A 421 -47.67 -31.43 14.36
N ARG A 422 -47.07 -32.02 13.38
CA ARG A 422 -47.59 -32.63 12.11
C ARG A 422 -48.93 -32.11 11.63
N ARG A 423 -48.94 -31.53 10.43
CA ARG A 423 -49.87 -31.91 9.36
C ARG A 423 -49.32 -31.61 7.94
N LEU A 424 -49.45 -32.64 7.14
CA LEU A 424 -49.34 -32.80 5.69
C LEU A 424 -50.53 -32.16 4.96
N SER A 425 -50.31 -31.70 3.70
CA SER A 425 -51.14 -31.96 2.50
C SER A 425 -50.48 -31.22 1.32
N ARG A 426 -50.00 -31.88 0.36
CA ARG A 426 -50.53 -32.60 -0.81
C ARG A 426 -51.10 -31.71 -1.90
N SER A 427 -50.56 -31.96 -3.10
CA SER A 427 -51.09 -31.92 -4.47
C SER A 427 -51.01 -30.55 -5.18
N GLY A 428 -50.64 -30.42 -6.45
CA GLY A 428 -50.76 -31.26 -7.61
C GLY A 428 -49.99 -30.68 -8.79
N ARG A 429 -49.51 -31.53 -9.58
CA ARG A 429 -49.22 -31.39 -11.03
C ARG A 429 -50.55 -31.68 -11.80
N PRO A 430 -50.71 -31.50 -13.13
CA PRO A 430 -49.75 -31.65 -14.23
C PRO A 430 -50.03 -30.79 -15.50
N GLY A 431 -49.23 -31.05 -16.53
CA GLY A 431 -49.55 -30.95 -17.98
C GLY A 431 -48.98 -29.69 -18.65
N GLY A 432 -48.33 -29.72 -19.76
CA GLY A 432 -48.22 -30.59 -20.87
C GLY A 432 -47.96 -29.78 -22.11
N SER A 433 -47.22 -30.19 -22.99
CA SER A 433 -47.06 -30.44 -24.41
C SER A 433 -46.31 -29.38 -25.18
N ALA A 434 -45.17 -29.70 -25.76
CA ALA A 434 -44.95 -30.23 -27.12
C ALA A 434 -45.22 -29.22 -28.26
N GLY A 435 -44.15 -28.93 -29.05
CA GLY A 435 -44.24 -28.21 -30.31
C GLY A 435 -42.90 -28.19 -31.03
N ALA A 436 -42.71 -29.11 -31.92
CA ALA A 436 -41.57 -29.25 -32.81
C ALA A 436 -41.69 -28.38 -34.07
N GLY A 437 -40.56 -28.13 -34.74
CA GLY A 437 -40.55 -27.62 -36.13
C GLY A 437 -39.23 -26.88 -36.43
N ARG A 438 -38.30 -27.53 -37.00
CA ARG A 438 -37.88 -27.81 -38.38
C ARG A 438 -37.27 -26.63 -39.16
N ARG A 439 -35.97 -26.79 -39.44
CA ARG A 439 -35.23 -26.71 -40.73
C ARG A 439 -35.13 -25.39 -41.53
N GLY A 440 -33.93 -25.15 -42.01
CA GLY A 440 -33.51 -24.44 -43.21
C GLY A 440 -32.18 -23.71 -43.00
N ARG A 441 -31.12 -24.19 -43.41
CA ARG A 441 -30.27 -24.44 -44.58
C ARG A 441 -29.94 -23.21 -45.41
N SER A 442 -28.60 -23.06 -45.60
CA SER A 442 -27.87 -22.47 -46.76
C SER A 442 -27.67 -20.95 -46.70
N GLY A 443 -26.53 -20.41 -47.03
CA GLY A 443 -25.34 -20.74 -47.81
C GLY A 443 -24.38 -19.56 -47.80
N ARG A 444 -23.16 -19.94 -48.09
CA ARG A 444 -22.00 -19.07 -48.41
C ARG A 444 -22.21 -18.35 -49.79
N PRO A 445 -21.40 -17.39 -50.14
CA PRO A 445 -19.94 -17.53 -50.24
C PRO A 445 -19.13 -16.68 -49.24
#